data_d5590470540a9559c2b93f76b2507523
#
_entry.id   d5590470540a9559c2b93f76b2507523
#
_cell.length_a   1.000
_cell.length_b   1.000
_cell.length_c   1.000
_cell.angle_alpha   90.00
_cell.angle_beta   90.00
_cell.angle_gamma   90.00
#
_symmetry.space_group_name_H-M   'P 1'
#
loop_
_entity.id
_entity.type
_entity.pdbx_description
1 polymer ?
#
loop_
_entity_poly.entity_id
_entity_poly.type
_entity_poly.pdbx_seq_one_letter_code
_entity_poly.pdbx_strand_id
1 'polypeptide(L)'
;LALRNCGVIDPENIDEYIAVHGYEALGKVLTSMTPKDVVDVVLASGIRGRGGAGFPTGRKWQFAANSKSDKKYVVCNADEGDPGAFMDRSVLEGDPHAVLEAMAIAGFAIGADEGYIYVRAEYPIAVHRLQIAIKQAREYGLLGKNIFGTGFNFDIQLRLGAGAFVCGEETALLTSIEGNRGEPRPRPPFPAVKGLFGQPTI
;
A
#
# COMPACT_ATOMS: atom_id res chain seq x y z
N LEU A 1 -15.75 -5.43 -7.60
CA LEU A 1 -15.30 -4.63 -6.67
C LEU A 1 -13.84 -4.17 -6.78
N ALA A 2 -12.80 -5.02 -6.59
CA ALA A 2 -11.41 -4.58 -6.76
C ALA A 2 -11.09 -4.10 -8.19
N LEU A 3 -11.75 -4.67 -9.19
CA LEU A 3 -11.57 -4.32 -10.60
C LEU A 3 -12.70 -3.43 -11.16
N ARG A 4 -13.46 -2.74 -10.30
CA ARG A 4 -14.64 -1.98 -10.70
C ARG A 4 -14.35 -0.87 -11.73
N ASN A 5 -13.18 -0.28 -11.65
CA ASN A 5 -12.77 0.81 -12.54
C ASN A 5 -11.94 0.34 -13.74
N CYS A 6 -11.46 -0.92 -13.72
CA CYS A 6 -10.63 -1.46 -14.80
C CYS A 6 -11.42 -1.53 -16.11
N GLY A 7 -10.90 -0.86 -17.15
CA GLY A 7 -11.57 -0.73 -18.45
C GLY A 7 -12.73 0.28 -18.48
N VAL A 8 -12.98 0.99 -17.39
CA VAL A 8 -13.99 2.04 -17.27
C VAL A 8 -13.36 3.43 -17.30
N ILE A 9 -12.25 3.59 -16.58
CA ILE A 9 -11.48 4.84 -16.52
C ILE A 9 -10.15 4.68 -17.26
N ASP A 10 -9.56 5.81 -17.68
CA ASP A 10 -8.16 5.86 -18.08
C ASP A 10 -7.26 5.84 -16.82
N PRO A 11 -6.48 4.76 -16.60
CA PRO A 11 -5.62 4.64 -15.41
C PRO A 11 -4.47 5.66 -15.38
N GLU A 12 -4.21 6.35 -16.45
CA GLU A 12 -3.19 7.40 -16.58
C GLU A 12 -3.76 8.81 -16.36
N ASN A 13 -5.05 8.91 -16.02
CA ASN A 13 -5.77 10.17 -15.80
C ASN A 13 -6.42 10.22 -14.41
N ILE A 14 -5.83 10.98 -13.50
CA ILE A 14 -6.34 11.13 -12.12
C ILE A 14 -7.75 11.77 -12.08
N ASP A 15 -8.10 12.64 -13.03
CA ASP A 15 -9.40 13.29 -13.04
C ASP A 15 -10.54 12.29 -13.29
N GLU A 16 -10.29 11.24 -14.09
CA GLU A 16 -11.26 10.17 -14.26
C GLU A 16 -11.42 9.31 -13.01
N TYR A 17 -10.35 9.06 -12.26
CA TYR A 17 -10.44 8.39 -10.98
C TYR A 17 -11.23 9.22 -9.95
N ILE A 18 -10.99 10.54 -9.90
CA ILE A 18 -11.74 11.45 -9.04
C ILE A 18 -13.22 11.50 -9.44
N ALA A 19 -13.53 11.51 -10.74
CA ALA A 19 -14.90 11.53 -11.25
C ALA A 19 -15.72 10.29 -10.85
N VAL A 20 -15.08 9.16 -10.58
CA VAL A 20 -15.73 7.95 -10.05
C VAL A 20 -15.58 7.80 -8.54
N HIS A 21 -15.54 8.91 -7.82
CA HIS A 21 -15.43 9.00 -6.36
C HIS A 21 -14.07 8.58 -5.76
N GLY A 22 -13.01 8.64 -6.56
CA GLY A 22 -11.66 8.41 -6.08
C GLY A 22 -11.22 9.49 -5.08
N TYR A 23 -10.43 9.09 -4.09
CA TYR A 23 -9.94 9.91 -2.98
C TYR A 23 -11.00 10.49 -2.03
N GLU A 24 -12.30 10.24 -2.26
CA GLU A 24 -13.35 10.64 -1.30
C GLU A 24 -13.21 9.90 0.03
N ALA A 25 -12.83 8.62 -0.01
CA ALA A 25 -12.60 7.84 1.20
C ALA A 25 -11.43 8.38 2.02
N LEU A 26 -10.33 8.75 1.37
CA LEU A 26 -9.19 9.40 2.02
C LEU A 26 -9.60 10.75 2.62
N GLY A 27 -10.32 11.57 1.87
CA GLY A 27 -10.85 12.86 2.35
C GLY A 27 -11.71 12.70 3.60
N LYS A 28 -12.66 11.74 3.58
CA LYS A 28 -13.51 11.42 4.73
C LYS A 28 -12.68 10.96 5.94
N VAL A 29 -11.72 10.07 5.72
CA VAL A 29 -10.84 9.56 6.78
C VAL A 29 -10.08 10.70 7.45
N LEU A 30 -9.45 11.57 6.67
CA LEU A 30 -8.59 12.62 7.20
C LEU A 30 -9.35 13.77 7.86
N THR A 31 -10.62 14.01 7.47
CA THR A 31 -11.39 15.16 7.98
C THR A 31 -12.39 14.79 9.08
N SER A 32 -12.80 13.53 9.18
CA SER A 32 -13.90 13.14 10.07
C SER A 32 -13.68 11.89 10.92
N MET A 33 -12.50 11.26 10.83
CA MET A 33 -12.20 10.04 11.58
C MET A 33 -10.88 10.13 12.33
N THR A 34 -10.78 9.42 13.46
CA THR A 34 -9.49 9.18 14.12
C THR A 34 -8.81 7.94 13.53
N PRO A 35 -7.47 7.78 13.68
CA PRO A 35 -6.77 6.56 13.29
C PRO A 35 -7.42 5.28 13.86
N LYS A 36 -7.88 5.35 15.10
CA LYS A 36 -8.57 4.24 15.77
C LYS A 36 -9.88 3.88 15.09
N ASP A 37 -10.69 4.88 14.71
CA ASP A 37 -11.97 4.65 14.02
C ASP A 37 -11.75 3.92 12.70
N VAL A 38 -10.68 4.27 11.96
CA VAL A 38 -10.34 3.59 10.71
C VAL A 38 -9.98 2.13 10.95
N VAL A 39 -9.15 1.85 11.97
CA VAL A 39 -8.82 0.47 12.35
C VAL A 39 -10.07 -0.31 12.73
N ASP A 40 -10.97 0.29 13.52
CA ASP A 40 -12.21 -0.35 13.96
C ASP A 40 -13.15 -0.67 12.77
N VAL A 41 -13.28 0.24 11.80
CA VAL A 41 -14.05 0.00 10.56
C VAL A 41 -13.46 -1.18 9.77
N VAL A 42 -12.14 -1.21 9.60
CA VAL A 42 -11.47 -2.31 8.88
C VAL A 42 -11.59 -3.64 9.63
N LEU A 43 -11.55 -3.62 10.96
CA LEU A 43 -11.83 -4.80 11.79
C LEU A 43 -13.26 -5.31 11.58
N ALA A 44 -14.24 -4.39 11.67
CA ALA A 44 -15.67 -4.73 11.52
C ALA A 44 -16.01 -5.24 10.10
N SER A 45 -15.30 -4.78 9.08
CA SER A 45 -15.51 -5.22 7.69
C SER A 45 -15.18 -6.69 7.45
N GLY A 46 -14.37 -7.31 8.30
CA GLY A 46 -13.91 -8.67 8.14
C GLY A 46 -12.99 -8.91 6.95
N ILE A 47 -12.46 -7.87 6.31
CA ILE A 47 -11.51 -7.99 5.19
C ILE A 47 -10.27 -8.76 5.63
N ARG A 48 -9.83 -9.66 4.77
CA ARG A 48 -8.65 -10.50 4.98
C ARG A 48 -7.63 -10.28 3.87
N GLY A 49 -6.35 -10.53 4.19
CA GLY A 49 -5.27 -10.54 3.21
C GLY A 49 -5.51 -11.57 2.10
N ARG A 50 -5.06 -11.24 0.90
CA ARG A 50 -5.19 -12.07 -0.31
C ARG A 50 -3.88 -12.75 -0.73
N GLY A 51 -2.83 -12.63 0.06
CA GLY A 51 -1.55 -13.28 -0.17
C GLY A 51 -1.47 -14.75 0.29
N GLY A 52 -2.62 -15.44 0.41
CA GLY A 52 -2.70 -16.87 0.74
C GLY A 52 -3.01 -17.18 2.21
N ALA A 53 -2.44 -16.44 3.17
CA ALA A 53 -2.66 -16.70 4.60
C ALA A 53 -4.03 -16.27 5.13
N GLY A 54 -4.73 -15.38 4.44
CA GLY A 54 -6.06 -14.92 4.84
C GLY A 54 -6.10 -14.21 6.21
N PHE A 55 -4.99 -13.62 6.63
CA PHE A 55 -4.91 -12.95 7.94
C PHE A 55 -5.85 -11.72 7.98
N PRO A 56 -6.60 -11.50 9.09
CA PRO A 56 -7.50 -10.35 9.20
C PRO A 56 -6.76 -9.02 9.09
N THR A 57 -7.09 -8.22 8.08
CA THR A 57 -6.39 -6.95 7.77
C THR A 57 -6.44 -5.97 8.93
N GLY A 58 -7.61 -5.76 9.54
CA GLY A 58 -7.75 -4.86 10.68
C GLY A 58 -6.93 -5.28 11.90
N ARG A 59 -6.74 -6.59 12.13
CA ARG A 59 -5.84 -7.09 13.18
C ARG A 59 -4.39 -6.72 12.92
N LYS A 60 -3.95 -6.85 11.67
CA LYS A 60 -2.58 -6.47 11.27
C LYS A 60 -2.36 -4.97 11.50
N TRP A 61 -3.33 -4.15 11.10
CA TRP A 61 -3.27 -2.70 11.31
C TRP A 61 -3.28 -2.34 12.81
N GLN A 62 -4.12 -3.00 13.61
CA GLN A 62 -4.17 -2.81 15.06
C GLN A 62 -2.83 -3.11 15.75
N PHE A 63 -2.15 -4.19 15.35
CA PHE A 63 -0.83 -4.52 15.90
C PHE A 63 0.21 -3.44 15.57
N ALA A 64 0.26 -2.98 14.32
CA ALA A 64 1.18 -1.92 13.92
C ALA A 64 0.82 -0.57 14.56
N ALA A 65 -0.46 -0.22 14.66
CA ALA A 65 -0.91 0.99 15.34
C ALA A 65 -0.47 1.02 16.80
N ASN A 66 -0.60 -0.12 17.51
CA ASN A 66 -0.25 -0.27 18.94
C ASN A 66 1.26 -0.39 19.17
N SER A 67 2.06 -0.69 18.16
CA SER A 67 3.51 -0.78 18.28
C SER A 67 4.09 0.62 18.53
N LYS A 68 4.89 0.74 19.61
CA LYS A 68 5.54 2.00 19.98
C LYS A 68 6.74 2.24 19.07
N SER A 69 6.64 3.20 18.18
CA SER A 69 7.72 3.66 17.32
C SER A 69 7.36 5.01 16.72
N ASP A 70 8.36 5.87 16.56
CA ASP A 70 8.20 7.18 15.90
C ASP A 70 8.15 7.07 14.38
N LYS A 71 8.59 5.93 13.83
CA LYS A 71 8.57 5.65 12.39
C LYS A 71 7.84 4.32 12.12
N LYS A 72 6.94 4.33 11.14
CA LYS A 72 6.22 3.13 10.68
C LYS A 72 6.11 3.17 9.16
N TYR A 73 5.91 2.01 8.56
CA TYR A 73 5.84 1.88 7.10
C TYR A 73 4.61 1.13 6.63
N VAL A 74 4.15 1.52 5.44
CA VAL A 74 3.14 0.76 4.67
C VAL A 74 3.83 0.18 3.44
N VAL A 75 3.72 -1.12 3.24
CA VAL A 75 4.32 -1.80 2.09
C VAL A 75 3.25 -2.53 1.29
N CYS A 76 3.09 -2.14 0.03
CA CYS A 76 2.30 -2.88 -0.94
C CYS A 76 3.19 -3.96 -1.55
N ASN A 77 2.90 -5.21 -1.22
CA ASN A 77 3.50 -6.37 -1.86
C ASN A 77 2.81 -6.61 -3.20
N ALA A 78 3.44 -6.18 -4.28
CA ALA A 78 3.02 -6.38 -5.66
C ALA A 78 4.01 -7.28 -6.44
N ASP A 79 4.73 -8.14 -5.71
CA ASP A 79 5.60 -9.18 -6.28
C ASP A 79 4.80 -10.44 -6.61
N GLU A 80 3.97 -10.37 -7.63
CA GLU A 80 3.13 -11.46 -8.12
C GLU A 80 3.97 -12.43 -8.97
N GLY A 81 4.70 -13.32 -8.29
CA GLY A 81 5.66 -14.23 -8.92
C GLY A 81 5.10 -15.56 -9.39
N ASP A 82 3.85 -15.88 -9.09
CA ASP A 82 3.22 -17.15 -9.47
C ASP A 82 2.96 -17.20 -10.98
N PRO A 83 3.46 -18.23 -11.70
CA PRO A 83 3.26 -18.33 -13.14
C PRO A 83 1.77 -18.36 -13.53
N GLY A 84 1.37 -17.44 -14.42
CA GLY A 84 -0.03 -17.29 -14.86
C GLY A 84 -0.91 -16.46 -13.93
N ALA A 85 -0.43 -16.02 -12.77
CA ALA A 85 -1.12 -15.04 -11.93
C ALA A 85 -0.99 -13.63 -12.55
N PHE A 86 -2.10 -12.89 -12.57
CA PHE A 86 -2.18 -11.52 -13.09
C PHE A 86 -3.21 -10.66 -12.33
N MET A 87 -3.60 -11.09 -11.16
CA MET A 87 -4.64 -10.45 -10.35
C MET A 87 -4.16 -9.09 -9.82
N ASP A 88 -2.98 -9.05 -9.21
CA ASP A 88 -2.39 -7.81 -8.70
C ASP A 88 -1.99 -6.90 -9.86
N ARG A 89 -1.40 -7.45 -10.90
CA ARG A 89 -1.07 -6.76 -12.14
C ARG A 89 -2.29 -6.05 -12.72
N SER A 90 -3.45 -6.71 -12.78
CA SER A 90 -4.67 -6.12 -13.33
C SER A 90 -5.13 -4.89 -12.55
N VAL A 91 -5.01 -4.89 -11.21
CA VAL A 91 -5.33 -3.74 -10.38
C VAL A 91 -4.33 -2.61 -10.60
N LEU A 92 -3.03 -2.91 -10.60
CA LEU A 92 -1.97 -1.91 -10.77
C LEU A 92 -2.02 -1.23 -12.15
N GLU A 93 -2.39 -2.00 -13.18
CA GLU A 93 -2.54 -1.48 -14.54
C GLU A 93 -3.87 -0.77 -14.77
N GLY A 94 -4.95 -1.23 -14.15
CA GLY A 94 -6.30 -0.73 -14.42
C GLY A 94 -6.79 0.35 -13.47
N ASP A 95 -6.27 0.40 -12.23
CA ASP A 95 -6.70 1.35 -11.21
C ASP A 95 -5.59 1.63 -10.17
N PRO A 96 -4.45 2.21 -10.60
CA PRO A 96 -3.31 2.44 -9.70
C PRO A 96 -3.64 3.41 -8.56
N HIS A 97 -4.50 4.40 -8.79
CA HIS A 97 -4.90 5.38 -7.78
C HIS A 97 -5.64 4.76 -6.60
N ALA A 98 -6.44 3.70 -6.83
CA ALA A 98 -7.11 2.98 -5.73
C ALA A 98 -6.09 2.34 -4.76
N VAL A 99 -4.95 1.87 -5.27
CA VAL A 99 -3.86 1.35 -4.44
C VAL A 99 -3.20 2.48 -3.63
N LEU A 100 -2.92 3.63 -4.27
CA LEU A 100 -2.32 4.79 -3.58
C LEU A 100 -3.23 5.31 -2.47
N GLU A 101 -4.53 5.46 -2.75
CA GLU A 101 -5.53 5.88 -1.76
C GLU A 101 -5.59 4.92 -0.57
N ALA A 102 -5.67 3.61 -0.84
CA ALA A 102 -5.71 2.59 0.20
C ALA A 102 -4.45 2.61 1.08
N MET A 103 -3.26 2.81 0.48
CA MET A 103 -2.01 2.94 1.22
C MET A 103 -1.98 4.19 2.10
N ALA A 104 -2.48 5.32 1.61
CA ALA A 104 -2.57 6.56 2.41
C ALA A 104 -3.52 6.40 3.61
N ILE A 105 -4.68 5.76 3.40
CA ILE A 105 -5.62 5.42 4.48
C ILE A 105 -4.96 4.49 5.52
N ALA A 106 -4.24 3.48 5.06
CA ALA A 106 -3.50 2.57 5.94
C ALA A 106 -2.40 3.31 6.73
N GLY A 107 -1.68 4.21 6.05
CA GLY A 107 -0.67 5.07 6.67
C GLY A 107 -1.25 5.91 7.80
N PHE A 108 -2.38 6.58 7.56
CA PHE A 108 -3.09 7.34 8.59
C PHE A 108 -3.50 6.46 9.78
N ALA A 109 -4.08 5.29 9.49
CA ALA A 109 -4.58 4.39 10.53
C ALA A 109 -3.50 3.86 11.48
N ILE A 110 -2.28 3.64 11.00
CA ILE A 110 -1.19 3.11 11.82
C ILE A 110 -0.19 4.18 12.30
N GLY A 111 -0.29 5.41 11.78
CA GLY A 111 0.65 6.49 12.06
C GLY A 111 1.95 6.39 11.25
N ALA A 112 1.89 5.93 10.00
CA ALA A 112 3.00 5.93 9.06
C ALA A 112 2.95 7.17 8.17
N ASP A 113 4.12 7.67 7.80
CA ASP A 113 4.32 8.81 6.90
C ASP A 113 4.97 8.40 5.57
N GLU A 114 5.29 7.12 5.39
CA GLU A 114 5.99 6.61 4.22
C GLU A 114 5.50 5.22 3.82
N GLY A 115 5.35 5.02 2.52
CA GLY A 115 4.98 3.75 1.93
C GLY A 115 5.90 3.32 0.79
N TYR A 116 5.93 2.02 0.53
CA TYR A 116 6.65 1.42 -0.59
C TYR A 116 5.71 0.52 -1.38
N ILE A 117 5.75 0.62 -2.71
CA ILE A 117 5.17 -0.38 -3.60
C ILE A 117 6.32 -1.19 -4.17
N TYR A 118 6.38 -2.46 -3.86
CA TYR A 118 7.35 -3.39 -4.41
C TYR A 118 6.71 -4.17 -5.54
N VAL A 119 7.09 -3.87 -6.77
CA VAL A 119 6.51 -4.41 -8.00
C VAL A 119 7.61 -5.06 -8.85
N ARG A 120 7.26 -6.12 -9.57
CA ARG A 120 8.17 -6.79 -10.49
C ARG A 120 8.57 -5.89 -11.66
N ALA A 121 9.87 -5.88 -11.98
CA ALA A 121 10.39 -5.19 -13.16
C ALA A 121 9.80 -5.76 -14.48
N GLU A 122 9.32 -7.00 -14.47
CA GLU A 122 8.65 -7.68 -15.58
C GLU A 122 7.24 -7.18 -15.86
N TYR A 123 6.71 -6.26 -15.04
CA TYR A 123 5.42 -5.60 -15.24
C TYR A 123 5.61 -4.14 -15.68
N PRO A 124 6.19 -3.86 -16.86
CA PRO A 124 6.55 -2.51 -17.27
C PRO A 124 5.35 -1.56 -17.37
N ILE A 125 4.18 -2.04 -17.76
CA ILE A 125 2.96 -1.22 -17.84
C ILE A 125 2.51 -0.81 -16.43
N ALA A 126 2.50 -1.74 -15.47
CA ALA A 126 2.16 -1.43 -14.08
C ALA A 126 3.13 -0.41 -13.48
N VAL A 127 4.44 -0.59 -13.71
CA VAL A 127 5.49 0.34 -13.26
C VAL A 127 5.25 1.73 -13.84
N HIS A 128 5.01 1.83 -15.15
CA HIS A 128 4.77 3.11 -15.82
C HIS A 128 3.53 3.84 -15.26
N ARG A 129 2.40 3.12 -15.14
CA ARG A 129 1.16 3.69 -14.60
C ARG A 129 1.26 4.09 -13.13
N LEU A 130 1.96 3.31 -12.30
CA LEU A 130 2.25 3.70 -10.93
C LEU A 130 3.12 4.96 -10.85
N GLN A 131 4.12 5.12 -11.72
CA GLN A 131 4.94 6.33 -11.77
C GLN A 131 4.10 7.56 -12.12
N ILE A 132 3.21 7.44 -13.12
CA ILE A 132 2.26 8.50 -13.48
C ILE A 132 1.33 8.81 -12.31
N ALA A 133 0.70 7.80 -11.72
CA ALA A 133 -0.25 7.98 -10.64
C ALA A 133 0.38 8.63 -9.40
N ILE A 134 1.58 8.21 -9.00
CA ILE A 134 2.30 8.82 -7.87
C ILE A 134 2.61 10.29 -8.16
N LYS A 135 3.07 10.60 -9.37
CA LYS A 135 3.34 11.98 -9.79
C LYS A 135 2.08 12.84 -9.73
N GLN A 136 0.99 12.38 -10.34
CA GLN A 136 -0.30 13.08 -10.34
C GLN A 136 -0.84 13.28 -8.91
N ALA A 137 -0.80 12.24 -8.07
CA ALA A 137 -1.25 12.33 -6.69
C ALA A 137 -0.45 13.36 -5.87
N ARG A 138 0.86 13.50 -6.13
CA ARG A 138 1.69 14.55 -5.52
C ARG A 138 1.31 15.95 -6.02
N GLU A 139 1.10 16.12 -7.32
CA GLU A 139 0.69 17.38 -7.95
C GLU A 139 -0.67 17.86 -7.44
N TYR A 140 -1.60 16.93 -7.15
CA TYR A 140 -2.93 17.22 -6.59
C TYR A 140 -2.93 17.36 -5.05
N GLY A 141 -1.78 17.21 -4.39
CA GLY A 141 -1.69 17.29 -2.92
C GLY A 141 -2.34 16.11 -2.19
N LEU A 142 -2.47 14.98 -2.85
CA LEU A 142 -3.04 13.72 -2.32
C LEU A 142 -1.95 12.76 -1.80
N LEU A 143 -0.70 13.06 -2.10
CA LEU A 143 0.52 12.48 -1.52
C LEU A 143 1.50 13.60 -1.17
N GLY A 144 2.41 13.32 -0.25
CA GLY A 144 3.42 14.26 0.23
C GLY A 144 3.04 14.89 1.57
N LYS A 145 3.11 16.21 1.66
CA LYS A 145 2.90 16.94 2.91
C LYS A 145 1.52 17.57 3.00
N ASN A 146 0.98 17.62 4.23
CA ASN A 146 -0.23 18.34 4.57
C ASN A 146 -1.43 17.99 3.67
N ILE A 147 -1.67 16.71 3.47
CA ILE A 147 -2.74 16.18 2.61
C ILE A 147 -4.09 16.71 3.10
N PHE A 148 -4.91 17.26 2.20
CA PHE A 148 -6.20 17.94 2.49
C PHE A 148 -6.10 19.04 3.55
N GLY A 149 -4.92 19.61 3.82
CA GLY A 149 -4.75 20.64 4.85
C GLY A 149 -4.88 20.13 6.29
N THR A 150 -4.81 18.83 6.52
CA THR A 150 -5.05 18.17 7.82
C THR A 150 -3.80 18.01 8.67
N GLY A 151 -2.63 18.36 8.14
CA GLY A 151 -1.34 18.08 8.78
C GLY A 151 -0.82 16.66 8.57
N PHE A 152 -1.61 15.78 7.95
CA PHE A 152 -1.16 14.43 7.63
C PHE A 152 -0.16 14.46 6.47
N ASN A 153 0.95 13.73 6.65
CA ASN A 153 1.99 13.56 5.64
C ASN A 153 2.10 12.08 5.29
N PHE A 154 2.10 11.77 4.02
CA PHE A 154 2.33 10.41 3.55
C PHE A 154 2.83 10.44 2.11
N ASP A 155 3.93 9.78 1.83
CA ASP A 155 4.44 9.66 0.47
C ASP A 155 4.79 8.20 0.12
N ILE A 156 4.79 7.89 -1.17
CA ILE A 156 4.99 6.53 -1.68
C ILE A 156 6.21 6.49 -2.59
N GLN A 157 7.06 5.50 -2.36
CA GLN A 157 8.20 5.18 -3.21
C GLN A 157 7.97 3.85 -3.95
N LEU A 158 8.36 3.81 -5.22
CA LEU A 158 8.34 2.60 -6.01
C LEU A 158 9.68 1.86 -5.88
N ARG A 159 9.62 0.55 -5.65
CA ARG A 159 10.76 -0.36 -5.65
C ARG A 159 10.55 -1.47 -6.65
N LEU A 160 11.56 -1.73 -7.47
CA LEU A 160 11.49 -2.75 -8.51
C LEU A 160 12.12 -4.05 -8.02
N GLY A 161 11.36 -5.13 -8.07
CA GLY A 161 11.86 -6.47 -7.81
C GLY A 161 12.62 -7.02 -9.00
N ALA A 162 13.71 -7.73 -8.74
CA ALA A 162 14.58 -8.33 -9.76
C ALA A 162 14.17 -9.76 -10.19
N GLY A 163 12.89 -10.13 -10.03
CA GLY A 163 12.34 -11.39 -10.51
C GLY A 163 12.56 -12.60 -9.60
N ALA A 164 13.06 -12.42 -8.39
CA ALA A 164 13.19 -13.51 -7.44
C ALA A 164 11.85 -13.87 -6.80
N PHE A 165 11.32 -15.07 -7.08
CA PHE A 165 10.06 -15.56 -6.53
C PHE A 165 9.95 -15.47 -4.99
N VAL A 166 11.08 -15.67 -4.31
CA VAL A 166 11.15 -15.58 -2.84
C VAL A 166 10.79 -14.19 -2.31
N CYS A 167 10.90 -13.14 -3.11
CA CYS A 167 10.53 -11.77 -2.71
C CYS A 167 9.01 -11.57 -2.61
N GLY A 168 8.17 -12.51 -3.02
CA GLY A 168 6.74 -12.56 -2.68
C GLY A 168 6.47 -12.86 -1.20
N GLU A 169 7.43 -13.47 -0.49
CA GLU A 169 7.36 -13.62 0.96
C GLU A 169 7.66 -12.28 1.64
N GLU A 170 6.81 -11.87 2.61
CA GLU A 170 6.84 -10.51 3.16
C GLU A 170 8.20 -10.11 3.76
N THR A 171 8.91 -11.01 4.44
CA THR A 171 10.19 -10.68 5.09
C THR A 171 11.35 -10.62 4.10
N ALA A 172 11.34 -11.46 3.06
CA ALA A 172 12.30 -11.41 1.97
C ALA A 172 12.13 -10.13 1.14
N LEU A 173 10.89 -9.71 0.90
CA LEU A 173 10.57 -8.45 0.25
C LEU A 173 11.12 -7.25 1.04
N LEU A 174 10.89 -7.21 2.35
CA LEU A 174 11.43 -6.14 3.21
C LEU A 174 12.96 -6.09 3.16
N THR A 175 13.62 -7.25 3.21
CA THR A 175 15.08 -7.35 3.09
C THR A 175 15.57 -6.80 1.74
N SER A 176 14.84 -7.06 0.66
CA SER A 176 15.14 -6.53 -0.67
C SER A 176 14.96 -5.01 -0.76
N ILE A 177 13.90 -4.45 -0.16
CA ILE A 177 13.70 -2.98 -0.08
C ILE A 177 14.86 -2.31 0.65
N GLU A 178 15.40 -2.96 1.68
CA GLU A 178 16.56 -2.48 2.46
C GLU A 178 17.89 -2.50 1.68
N GLY A 179 17.88 -3.02 0.45
CA GLY A 179 19.07 -3.10 -0.41
C GLY A 179 19.92 -4.34 -0.19
N ASN A 180 19.42 -5.31 0.56
CA ASN A 180 20.07 -6.59 0.79
C ASN A 180 19.49 -7.67 -0.12
N ARG A 181 20.16 -8.83 -0.18
CA ARG A 181 19.62 -10.01 -0.86
C ARG A 181 18.27 -10.40 -0.23
N GLY A 182 17.27 -10.65 -1.05
CA GLY A 182 15.90 -11.01 -0.62
C GLY A 182 15.87 -12.37 0.07
N GLU A 183 16.26 -12.41 1.33
CA GLU A 183 16.25 -13.62 2.16
C GLU A 183 15.16 -13.49 3.26
N PRO A 184 14.36 -14.54 3.48
CA PRO A 184 13.37 -14.55 4.54
C PRO A 184 13.99 -14.40 5.93
N ARG A 185 13.28 -13.72 6.82
CA ARG A 185 13.67 -13.58 8.23
C ARG A 185 12.85 -14.51 9.13
N PRO A 186 13.43 -15.07 10.20
CA PRO A 186 12.68 -15.82 11.19
C PRO A 186 11.58 -14.97 11.83
N ARG A 187 10.44 -15.57 12.11
CA ARG A 187 9.34 -14.99 12.88
C ARG A 187 9.08 -15.82 14.13
N PRO A 188 8.81 -15.26 15.31
CA PRO A 188 8.71 -13.83 15.65
C PRO A 188 10.08 -13.12 15.68
N PRO A 189 10.14 -11.76 15.62
CA PRO A 189 9.02 -10.84 15.59
C PRO A 189 8.35 -10.73 14.21
N PHE A 190 7.02 -10.46 14.21
CA PHE A 190 6.28 -10.20 12.98
C PHE A 190 6.52 -8.78 12.45
N PRO A 191 6.38 -8.53 11.13
CA PRO A 191 6.60 -7.18 10.54
C PRO A 191 5.80 -6.06 11.19
N ALA A 192 4.59 -6.33 11.68
CA ALA A 192 3.77 -5.33 12.40
C ALA A 192 4.44 -4.81 13.69
N VAL A 193 5.47 -5.51 14.19
CA VAL A 193 6.28 -5.11 15.35
C VAL A 193 7.69 -4.70 14.91
N LYS A 194 8.31 -5.47 14.03
CA LYS A 194 9.67 -5.24 13.55
C LYS A 194 9.82 -5.70 12.09
N GLY A 195 9.50 -4.79 11.17
CA GLY A 195 9.54 -5.01 9.72
C GLY A 195 10.64 -4.22 9.03
N LEU A 196 10.28 -3.39 8.07
CA LEU A 196 11.18 -2.59 7.22
C LEU A 196 12.07 -1.67 8.07
N PHE A 197 13.37 -1.73 7.85
CA PHE A 197 14.38 -1.00 8.64
C PHE A 197 14.25 -1.20 10.16
N GLY A 198 13.73 -2.36 10.56
CA GLY A 198 13.49 -2.67 11.97
C GLY A 198 12.28 -1.97 12.59
N GLN A 199 11.44 -1.30 11.82
CA GLN A 199 10.28 -0.53 12.28
C GLN A 199 8.97 -1.28 12.03
N PRO A 200 7.88 -0.97 12.78
CA PRO A 200 6.56 -1.55 12.54
C PRO A 200 6.09 -1.32 11.10
N THR A 201 5.65 -2.38 10.43
CA THR A 201 5.31 -2.37 8.99
C THR A 201 4.06 -3.23 8.73
N ILE A 202 3.17 -2.70 7.88
CA ILE A 202 2.03 -3.47 7.34
C ILE A 202 2.14 -3.62 5.84
#